data_6eb4eb67ee04d36f9fa92a1be256ffb0
#
_entry.id   6eb4eb67ee04d36f9fa92a1be256ffb0
#
_cell.length_a   1.000
_cell.length_b   1.000
_cell.length_c   1.000
_cell.angle_alpha   90.00
_cell.angle_beta   90.00
_cell.angle_gamma   90.00
#
_symmetry.space_group_name_H-M   'P 1'
#
loop_
_entity.id
_entity.type
_entity.pdbx_description
1 polymer ?
#
loop_
_entity_poly.entity_id
_entity_poly.type
_entity_poly.pdbx_seq_one_letter_code
_entity_poly.pdbx_strand_id
1 'polypeptide(L)'
;MRVVYSLSIGLVMLAAGCGGEDMPGSGVASDVSPDSPGEELCVDMGPQTPRDIASPAGLNTVTFPFAPPASEMNLCNIHTHTNAEHKGPGFSVFVSDADDGGYACNETAELTEAELAPAEGAYQGVAPGDTIEVHWVHTTCAASPGEGLGACVPDTCSDPLLRVEAQAFLVVNDLDALDFTAMAYGGNIVDGLHQARMIPTTTGESVLFRGSTTGPSYNQSTCSAAQVTWSVRPLCARLDINSLHRWAEQGNAFNETHSHGVRQLVTAPELLSPIESSAD
;
A
#
# COMPACT_ATOMS: atom_id res chain seq x y z
N MET A 1 -20.49 28.81 -51.87
CA MET A 1 -19.26 29.51 -52.20
C MET A 1 -18.12 28.52 -52.05
N ARG A 2 -17.58 28.08 -53.17
CA ARG A 2 -16.43 27.12 -53.24
C ARG A 2 -15.16 27.88 -53.05
N VAL A 3 -14.19 27.35 -52.25
CA VAL A 3 -12.78 27.60 -52.47
C VAL A 3 -12.01 26.31 -52.17
N VAL A 4 -11.15 26.00 -53.05
CA VAL A 4 -10.39 24.76 -53.33
C VAL A 4 -8.90 25.08 -53.15
N TYR A 5 -8.08 24.01 -52.90
CA TYR A 5 -6.60 23.85 -53.09
C TYR A 5 -5.71 24.26 -51.91
N SER A 6 -4.69 23.52 -51.61
CA SER A 6 -3.62 22.96 -52.44
C SER A 6 -2.86 21.82 -51.77
N LEU A 7 -2.56 20.82 -52.58
CA LEU A 7 -1.62 19.71 -52.34
C LEU A 7 -0.17 20.21 -52.48
N SER A 8 0.74 19.76 -51.61
CA SER A 8 2.18 19.83 -51.90
C SER A 8 2.82 18.49 -51.56
N ILE A 9 3.23 17.83 -52.59
CA ILE A 9 4.05 16.60 -52.67
C ILE A 9 5.50 17.03 -52.56
N GLY A 10 6.27 16.45 -51.62
CA GLY A 10 7.69 16.60 -51.50
C GLY A 10 8.38 15.23 -51.42
N LEU A 11 9.24 15.02 -52.38
CA LEU A 11 9.90 13.83 -52.86
C LEU A 11 11.03 13.29 -51.96
N VAL A 12 11.08 12.00 -51.84
CA VAL A 12 12.08 10.99 -51.44
C VAL A 12 13.56 11.37 -51.62
N MET A 13 14.39 10.95 -50.67
CA MET A 13 15.72 10.40 -50.92
C MET A 13 15.97 9.17 -50.07
N LEU A 14 16.17 8.02 -50.74
CA LEU A 14 16.75 6.80 -50.17
C LEU A 14 18.26 6.99 -49.96
N ALA A 15 18.75 6.55 -48.81
CA ALA A 15 20.13 6.15 -48.65
C ALA A 15 20.17 4.78 -47.98
N ALA A 16 20.62 3.80 -48.72
CA ALA A 16 20.94 2.45 -48.25
C ALA A 16 22.32 2.45 -47.55
N GLY A 17 22.38 1.83 -46.37
CA GLY A 17 23.61 1.52 -45.67
C GLY A 17 23.46 0.17 -44.96
N CYS A 18 24.26 -0.80 -45.41
CA CYS A 18 24.31 -2.17 -44.89
C CYS A 18 25.05 -2.28 -43.55
N GLY A 19 24.60 -3.23 -42.75
CA GLY A 19 25.50 -4.12 -42.00
C GLY A 19 25.54 -3.94 -40.49
N GLY A 20 25.14 -4.97 -39.78
CA GLY A 20 25.43 -5.17 -38.37
C GLY A 20 24.30 -5.98 -37.67
N GLU A 21 24.39 -7.32 -37.77
CA GLU A 21 23.61 -8.22 -36.92
C GLU A 21 24.22 -8.20 -35.51
N ASP A 22 23.52 -7.62 -34.56
CA ASP A 22 23.77 -7.86 -33.13
C ASP A 22 22.55 -8.47 -32.49
N MET A 23 22.77 -9.61 -31.87
CA MET A 23 21.81 -10.41 -31.13
C MET A 23 21.18 -9.61 -29.99
N PRO A 24 19.87 -9.78 -29.67
CA PRO A 24 19.31 -9.19 -28.48
C PRO A 24 19.77 -9.99 -27.26
N GLY A 25 20.65 -9.40 -26.49
CA GLY A 25 20.92 -9.81 -25.12
C GLY A 25 19.65 -9.60 -24.31
N SER A 26 19.16 -10.64 -23.64
CA SER A 26 18.10 -10.55 -22.66
C SER A 26 18.58 -9.70 -21.48
N GLY A 27 18.30 -8.40 -21.56
CA GLY A 27 18.41 -7.49 -20.44
C GLY A 27 17.27 -7.78 -19.46
N VAL A 28 17.60 -8.38 -18.32
CA VAL A 28 16.76 -8.30 -17.13
C VAL A 28 16.64 -6.81 -16.83
N ALA A 29 15.44 -6.25 -16.99
CA ALA A 29 15.17 -4.91 -16.56
C ALA A 29 15.33 -4.87 -15.04
N SER A 30 16.41 -4.23 -14.59
CA SER A 30 16.57 -3.88 -13.19
C SER A 30 15.59 -2.73 -12.92
N ASP A 31 14.50 -3.03 -12.22
CA ASP A 31 13.58 -2.07 -11.63
C ASP A 31 14.31 -1.28 -10.53
N VAL A 32 15.18 -0.38 -10.93
CA VAL A 32 15.73 0.64 -10.04
C VAL A 32 15.56 1.95 -10.78
N SER A 33 14.54 2.71 -10.41
CA SER A 33 14.53 4.14 -10.70
C SER A 33 15.79 4.71 -10.03
N PRO A 34 16.72 5.36 -10.75
CA PRO A 34 17.91 5.90 -10.11
C PRO A 34 17.46 7.03 -9.18
N ASP A 35 17.70 6.86 -7.87
CA ASP A 35 17.70 7.97 -6.93
C ASP A 35 18.48 9.13 -7.55
N SER A 36 17.91 10.32 -7.56
CA SER A 36 18.60 11.49 -8.07
C SER A 36 19.91 11.67 -7.29
N PRO A 37 21.08 11.71 -7.95
CA PRO A 37 22.34 11.80 -7.22
C PRO A 37 22.40 13.14 -6.47
N GLY A 38 22.29 13.08 -5.15
CA GLY A 38 22.49 14.24 -4.27
C GLY A 38 21.35 14.58 -3.30
N GLU A 39 20.31 13.79 -3.20
CA GLU A 39 19.29 13.99 -2.14
C GLU A 39 19.85 13.50 -0.79
N GLU A 40 19.91 14.41 0.20
CA GLU A 40 20.41 14.08 1.54
C GLU A 40 19.38 13.21 2.26
N LEU A 41 19.77 11.98 2.64
CA LEU A 41 18.89 11.08 3.37
C LEU A 41 18.67 11.58 4.80
N CYS A 42 17.47 11.38 5.32
CA CYS A 42 17.11 11.70 6.71
C CYS A 42 17.57 10.61 7.70
N VAL A 43 18.89 10.33 7.73
CA VAL A 43 19.49 9.18 8.45
C VAL A 43 19.43 9.24 9.99
N ASP A 44 19.15 10.39 10.57
CA ASP A 44 19.09 10.57 12.04
C ASP A 44 17.72 10.16 12.64
N MET A 45 16.80 9.72 11.79
CA MET A 45 15.48 9.27 12.19
C MET A 45 15.44 7.74 12.36
N GLY A 46 14.42 7.25 13.06
CA GLY A 46 14.16 5.81 13.13
C GLY A 46 13.79 5.22 11.77
N PRO A 47 13.67 3.88 11.69
CA PRO A 47 13.40 3.19 10.43
C PRO A 47 12.13 3.69 9.76
N GLN A 48 12.17 3.79 8.44
CA GLN A 48 11.11 4.33 7.60
C GLN A 48 10.36 3.23 6.86
N THR A 49 9.19 3.59 6.35
CA THR A 49 8.22 2.77 5.61
C THR A 49 7.58 3.62 4.51
N PRO A 50 7.06 3.07 3.39
CA PRO A 50 6.92 1.63 3.08
C PRO A 50 8.20 0.99 2.54
N ARG A 51 8.24 -0.34 2.46
CA ARG A 51 9.41 -1.09 2.01
C ARG A 51 9.06 -2.31 1.16
N ASP A 52 10.05 -2.88 0.47
CA ASP A 52 9.98 -4.24 -0.06
C ASP A 52 10.07 -5.24 1.10
N ILE A 53 8.97 -5.94 1.39
CA ILE A 53 8.90 -6.90 2.50
C ILE A 53 9.57 -8.25 2.17
N ALA A 54 9.88 -8.50 0.90
CA ALA A 54 10.67 -9.66 0.48
C ALA A 54 12.17 -9.46 0.69
N SER A 55 12.61 -8.20 0.89
CA SER A 55 14.00 -7.87 1.16
C SER A 55 14.24 -7.71 2.66
N PRO A 56 15.00 -8.61 3.32
CA PRO A 56 15.28 -8.49 4.75
C PRO A 56 16.32 -7.41 5.08
N ALA A 57 16.99 -6.84 4.06
CA ALA A 57 18.08 -5.89 4.26
C ALA A 57 17.59 -4.58 4.88
N GLY A 58 18.41 -4.03 5.79
CA GLY A 58 18.24 -2.72 6.41
C GLY A 58 19.46 -2.40 7.28
N LEU A 59 19.85 -1.15 7.31
CA LEU A 59 21.02 -0.66 8.06
C LEU A 59 20.65 0.32 9.17
N ASN A 60 19.38 0.71 9.27
CA ASN A 60 18.93 1.58 10.36
C ASN A 60 18.95 0.80 11.68
N THR A 61 19.77 1.26 12.62
CA THR A 61 19.99 0.61 13.93
C THR A 61 19.16 1.21 15.05
N VAL A 62 18.36 2.25 14.77
CA VAL A 62 17.44 2.80 15.77
C VAL A 62 16.36 1.78 16.08
N THR A 63 16.25 1.42 17.35
CA THR A 63 15.32 0.40 17.82
C THR A 63 14.33 0.97 18.82
N PHE A 64 13.13 0.40 18.82
CA PHE A 64 12.08 0.62 19.82
C PHE A 64 11.38 -0.71 20.08
N PRO A 65 10.66 -0.88 21.19
CA PRO A 65 9.92 -2.11 21.45
C PRO A 65 8.90 -2.38 20.33
N PHE A 66 8.79 -3.64 19.92
CA PHE A 66 7.63 -4.03 19.11
C PHE A 66 6.35 -3.82 19.92
N ALA A 67 5.35 -3.26 19.28
CA ALA A 67 4.02 -3.18 19.86
C ALA A 67 3.45 -4.60 20.06
N PRO A 68 2.60 -4.81 21.08
CA PRO A 68 1.91 -6.09 21.29
C PRO A 68 1.13 -6.56 20.06
N PRO A 69 0.67 -7.82 20.03
CA PRO A 69 -0.27 -8.28 19.02
C PRO A 69 -1.52 -7.40 18.97
N ALA A 70 -2.10 -7.23 17.77
CA ALA A 70 -3.29 -6.41 17.56
C ALA A 70 -4.46 -6.77 18.49
N SER A 71 -4.60 -8.06 18.85
CA SER A 71 -5.60 -8.55 19.79
C SER A 71 -5.47 -8.02 21.23
N GLU A 72 -4.32 -7.45 21.58
CA GLU A 72 -4.04 -6.87 22.91
C GLU A 72 -4.04 -5.34 22.90
N MET A 73 -4.45 -4.72 21.80
CA MET A 73 -4.42 -3.27 21.57
C MET A 73 -5.80 -2.75 21.15
N ASN A 74 -6.04 -1.46 21.24
CA ASN A 74 -7.23 -0.84 20.69
C ASN A 74 -7.05 -0.56 19.19
N LEU A 75 -7.95 -1.05 18.35
CA LEU A 75 -8.13 -0.54 17.00
C LEU A 75 -8.54 0.93 17.08
N CYS A 76 -7.80 1.81 16.46
CA CYS A 76 -8.04 3.25 16.49
C CYS A 76 -8.37 3.84 15.13
N ASN A 77 -7.91 3.19 14.03
CA ASN A 77 -8.23 3.65 12.68
C ASN A 77 -8.25 2.48 11.69
N ILE A 78 -9.08 2.58 10.66
CA ILE A 78 -9.01 1.77 9.43
C ILE A 78 -9.02 2.74 8.28
N HIS A 79 -8.03 2.64 7.40
CA HIS A 79 -7.97 3.39 6.14
C HIS A 79 -7.41 2.53 5.02
N THR A 80 -7.56 3.01 3.80
CA THR A 80 -7.18 2.27 2.61
C THR A 80 -6.33 3.13 1.68
N HIS A 81 -5.35 2.51 1.08
CA HIS A 81 -4.49 3.13 0.08
C HIS A 81 -4.83 2.66 -1.33
N THR A 82 -4.73 3.57 -2.30
CA THR A 82 -4.77 3.25 -3.72
C THR A 82 -3.47 2.53 -4.08
N ASN A 83 -3.58 1.32 -4.58
CA ASN A 83 -2.49 0.36 -4.73
C ASN A 83 -1.84 -0.05 -3.39
N ALA A 84 -0.93 -1.01 -3.43
CA ALA A 84 -0.12 -1.36 -2.28
C ALA A 84 1.06 -0.39 -2.15
N GLU A 85 1.23 0.23 -0.99
CA GLU A 85 2.40 1.07 -0.72
C GLU A 85 3.65 0.23 -0.47
N HIS A 86 3.48 -0.97 0.10
CA HIS A 86 4.55 -1.95 0.21
C HIS A 86 4.73 -2.71 -1.10
N LYS A 87 5.93 -3.25 -1.31
CA LYS A 87 6.17 -4.27 -2.33
C LYS A 87 6.31 -5.63 -1.66
N GLY A 88 5.64 -6.63 -2.20
CA GLY A 88 5.64 -7.98 -1.63
C GLY A 88 5.51 -9.08 -2.68
N PRO A 89 5.67 -10.37 -2.29
CA PRO A 89 5.59 -11.50 -3.24
C PRO A 89 4.29 -11.57 -4.03
N GLY A 90 3.16 -11.18 -3.44
CA GLY A 90 1.84 -11.19 -4.11
C GLY A 90 1.46 -9.86 -4.78
N PHE A 91 2.20 -8.79 -4.56
CA PHE A 91 1.97 -7.44 -5.08
C PHE A 91 3.31 -6.78 -5.43
N SER A 92 3.81 -7.08 -6.60
CA SER A 92 5.11 -6.64 -7.10
C SER A 92 5.05 -5.94 -8.45
N VAL A 93 3.87 -5.82 -9.04
CA VAL A 93 3.68 -5.13 -10.31
C VAL A 93 3.70 -3.63 -10.06
N PHE A 94 4.79 -2.97 -10.45
CA PHE A 94 4.94 -1.53 -10.26
C PHE A 94 3.90 -0.75 -11.08
N VAL A 95 3.23 0.20 -10.46
CA VAL A 95 2.22 1.06 -11.10
C VAL A 95 2.83 2.40 -11.46
N SER A 96 3.28 3.18 -10.48
CA SER A 96 3.97 4.46 -10.69
C SER A 96 4.62 4.95 -9.38
N ASP A 97 5.43 6.02 -9.46
CA ASP A 97 5.98 6.76 -8.33
C ASP A 97 5.13 7.99 -7.95
N ALA A 98 3.98 8.19 -8.60
CA ALA A 98 3.05 9.28 -8.27
C ALA A 98 2.32 9.01 -6.94
N ASP A 99 1.58 10.01 -6.44
CA ASP A 99 0.82 9.92 -5.18
C ASP A 99 -0.20 8.76 -5.17
N ASP A 100 -0.70 8.34 -6.35
CA ASP A 100 -1.56 7.16 -6.53
C ASP A 100 -0.78 5.95 -7.05
N GLY A 101 0.53 5.92 -6.85
CA GLY A 101 1.44 4.88 -7.35
C GLY A 101 1.43 3.60 -6.51
N GLY A 102 2.63 3.03 -6.31
CA GLY A 102 2.82 1.79 -5.56
C GLY A 102 2.75 0.54 -6.44
N TYR A 103 2.22 -0.55 -5.89
CA TYR A 103 2.26 -1.87 -6.51
C TYR A 103 0.86 -2.48 -6.63
N ALA A 104 0.61 -3.13 -7.77
CA ALA A 104 -0.61 -3.91 -7.99
C ALA A 104 -0.40 -5.39 -7.64
N CYS A 105 -1.49 -6.08 -7.33
CA CYS A 105 -1.53 -7.53 -7.15
C CYS A 105 -1.10 -8.24 -8.44
N ASN A 106 -0.29 -9.29 -8.30
CA ASN A 106 0.28 -10.02 -9.43
C ASN A 106 -0.80 -10.73 -10.26
N GLU A 107 -1.93 -11.09 -9.65
CA GLU A 107 -3.05 -11.82 -10.29
C GLU A 107 -4.00 -10.90 -11.08
N THR A 108 -3.77 -9.58 -11.13
CA THR A 108 -4.65 -8.63 -11.82
C THR A 108 -4.91 -9.00 -13.28
N ALA A 109 -3.90 -9.53 -13.98
CA ALA A 109 -4.04 -9.94 -15.38
C ALA A 109 -4.86 -11.24 -15.60
N GLU A 110 -5.19 -11.95 -14.53
CA GLU A 110 -5.91 -13.23 -14.56
C GLU A 110 -7.42 -13.09 -14.34
N LEU A 111 -7.89 -11.85 -14.07
CA LEU A 111 -9.30 -11.57 -13.80
C LEU A 111 -10.18 -11.81 -15.03
N THR A 112 -11.34 -12.37 -14.79
CA THR A 112 -12.38 -12.58 -15.79
C THR A 112 -13.14 -11.29 -16.09
N GLU A 113 -13.84 -11.23 -17.24
CA GLU A 113 -14.73 -10.10 -17.58
C GLU A 113 -15.83 -9.89 -16.52
N ALA A 114 -16.30 -10.95 -15.87
CA ALA A 114 -17.31 -10.86 -14.82
C ALA A 114 -16.74 -10.20 -13.55
N GLU A 115 -15.53 -10.56 -13.14
CA GLU A 115 -14.84 -9.98 -12.00
C GLU A 115 -14.45 -8.51 -12.24
N LEU A 116 -14.24 -8.13 -13.52
CA LEU A 116 -13.95 -6.75 -13.96
C LEU A 116 -15.19 -5.92 -14.24
N ALA A 117 -16.39 -6.51 -14.13
CA ALA A 117 -17.62 -5.78 -14.44
C ALA A 117 -17.77 -4.55 -13.54
N PRO A 118 -18.10 -3.36 -14.10
CA PRO A 118 -18.25 -2.15 -13.30
C PRO A 118 -19.27 -2.33 -12.16
N ALA A 119 -18.97 -1.76 -11.02
CA ALA A 119 -19.86 -1.63 -9.87
C ALA A 119 -19.85 -0.18 -9.40
N GLU A 120 -21.02 0.38 -9.15
CA GLU A 120 -21.16 1.75 -8.67
C GLU A 120 -21.65 1.75 -7.21
N GLY A 121 -21.16 2.68 -6.41
CA GLY A 121 -21.57 2.81 -5.01
C GLY A 121 -20.90 3.98 -4.31
N ALA A 122 -21.03 4.01 -2.99
CA ALA A 122 -20.60 5.14 -2.16
C ALA A 122 -19.09 5.23 -1.97
N TYR A 123 -18.36 4.11 -2.08
CA TYR A 123 -16.90 4.13 -1.96
C TYR A 123 -16.27 4.57 -3.27
N GLN A 124 -15.43 5.60 -3.23
CA GLN A 124 -14.91 6.28 -4.42
C GLN A 124 -13.43 5.97 -4.67
N GLY A 125 -12.98 6.19 -5.92
CA GLY A 125 -11.58 6.08 -6.31
C GLY A 125 -11.07 4.66 -6.51
N VAL A 126 -11.96 3.65 -6.50
CA VAL A 126 -11.61 2.23 -6.68
C VAL A 126 -12.62 1.56 -7.62
N ALA A 127 -12.12 0.74 -8.51
CA ALA A 127 -12.90 -0.06 -9.45
C ALA A 127 -12.47 -1.55 -9.42
N PRO A 128 -13.29 -2.47 -9.92
CA PRO A 128 -12.86 -3.85 -10.13
C PRO A 128 -11.61 -3.92 -11.02
N GLY A 129 -10.60 -4.67 -10.58
CA GLY A 129 -9.27 -4.76 -11.18
C GLY A 129 -8.20 -3.91 -10.47
N ASP A 130 -8.61 -2.95 -9.64
CA ASP A 130 -7.66 -2.17 -8.85
C ASP A 130 -7.13 -2.97 -7.66
N THR A 131 -5.96 -2.55 -7.18
CA THR A 131 -5.40 -3.00 -5.91
C THR A 131 -5.60 -1.92 -4.86
N ILE A 132 -5.96 -2.30 -3.65
CA ILE A 132 -5.92 -1.43 -2.47
C ILE A 132 -5.10 -2.10 -1.38
N GLU A 133 -4.46 -1.30 -0.51
CA GLU A 133 -3.88 -1.78 0.73
C GLU A 133 -4.70 -1.26 1.91
N VAL A 134 -5.14 -2.16 2.77
CA VAL A 134 -5.93 -1.82 3.96
C VAL A 134 -5.03 -1.85 5.17
N HIS A 135 -5.10 -0.80 5.98
CA HIS A 135 -4.40 -0.66 7.25
C HIS A 135 -5.38 -0.67 8.41
N TRP A 136 -5.24 -1.64 9.32
CA TRP A 136 -5.86 -1.66 10.63
C TRP A 136 -4.84 -1.15 11.64
N VAL A 137 -5.02 0.11 12.06
CA VAL A 137 -4.09 0.76 13.00
C VAL A 137 -4.54 0.53 14.42
N HIS A 138 -3.63 0.07 15.25
CA HIS A 138 -3.83 -0.24 16.65
C HIS A 138 -2.89 0.59 17.53
N THR A 139 -3.35 0.89 18.75
CA THR A 139 -2.61 1.64 19.76
C THR A 139 -2.73 0.98 21.13
N THR A 140 -1.67 1.10 21.94
CA THR A 140 -1.71 0.71 23.37
C THR A 140 -2.49 1.70 24.23
N CYS A 141 -2.83 2.85 23.69
CA CYS A 141 -3.62 3.87 24.41
C CYS A 141 -5.08 3.47 24.59
N ALA A 142 -5.72 3.99 25.62
CA ALA A 142 -7.19 3.99 25.75
C ALA A 142 -7.77 4.98 24.72
N ALA A 143 -7.94 4.52 23.50
CA ALA A 143 -8.42 5.30 22.36
C ALA A 143 -9.72 4.72 21.82
N SER A 144 -10.55 5.57 21.24
CA SER A 144 -11.75 5.15 20.49
C SER A 144 -11.47 5.23 19.00
N PRO A 145 -12.02 4.33 18.19
CA PRO A 145 -11.94 4.40 16.73
C PRO A 145 -12.44 5.74 16.19
N GLY A 146 -11.66 6.35 15.30
CA GLY A 146 -11.97 7.66 14.75
C GLY A 146 -11.24 7.98 13.46
N GLU A 147 -11.56 9.13 12.88
CA GLU A 147 -10.98 9.62 11.64
C GLU A 147 -9.50 9.96 11.83
N GLY A 148 -8.67 9.51 10.89
CA GLY A 148 -7.25 9.81 10.81
C GLY A 148 -6.41 9.22 11.96
N LEU A 149 -5.09 9.31 11.82
CA LEU A 149 -4.14 8.76 12.79
C LEU A 149 -4.12 9.50 14.14
N GLY A 150 -4.68 10.71 14.22
CA GLY A 150 -4.85 11.45 15.48
C GLY A 150 -5.69 10.69 16.51
N ALA A 151 -6.66 9.86 16.06
CA ALA A 151 -7.44 9.00 16.93
C ALA A 151 -6.58 7.97 17.69
N CYS A 152 -5.40 7.61 17.16
CA CYS A 152 -4.49 6.62 17.73
C CYS A 152 -3.56 7.17 18.81
N VAL A 153 -3.43 8.48 18.91
CA VAL A 153 -2.50 9.17 19.83
C VAL A 153 -3.22 10.29 20.62
N PRO A 154 -4.22 9.94 21.44
CA PRO A 154 -4.95 10.95 22.22
C PRO A 154 -4.01 11.66 23.21
N ASP A 155 -4.25 12.93 23.48
CA ASP A 155 -3.45 13.77 24.39
C ASP A 155 -3.26 13.18 25.81
N THR A 156 -4.10 12.25 26.18
CA THR A 156 -4.04 11.55 27.47
C THR A 156 -3.04 10.41 27.52
N CYS A 157 -2.40 10.08 26.41
CA CYS A 157 -1.45 8.98 26.27
C CYS A 157 -0.03 9.51 26.00
N SER A 158 0.90 9.31 26.94
CA SER A 158 2.27 9.83 26.86
C SER A 158 3.20 8.99 26.00
N ASP A 159 2.97 7.67 25.94
CA ASP A 159 3.90 6.71 25.33
C ASP A 159 3.13 5.69 24.45
N PRO A 160 2.51 6.12 23.34
CA PRO A 160 1.79 5.21 22.45
C PRO A 160 2.75 4.29 21.72
N LEU A 161 2.50 2.97 21.79
CA LEU A 161 3.01 2.05 20.78
C LEU A 161 1.94 1.86 19.71
N LEU A 162 2.35 2.02 18.47
CA LEU A 162 1.48 1.85 17.30
C LEU A 162 1.82 0.55 16.58
N ARG A 163 0.78 -0.14 16.11
CA ARG A 163 0.88 -1.31 15.25
C ARG A 163 -0.07 -1.19 14.07
N VAL A 164 0.42 -1.52 12.89
CA VAL A 164 -0.40 -1.62 11.67
C VAL A 164 -0.39 -3.06 11.19
N GLU A 165 -1.58 -3.64 11.11
CA GLU A 165 -1.82 -4.84 10.32
C GLU A 165 -2.17 -4.39 8.90
N ALA A 166 -1.41 -4.84 7.90
CA ALA A 166 -1.59 -4.42 6.51
C ALA A 166 -1.85 -5.61 5.59
N GLN A 167 -2.79 -5.43 4.65
CA GLN A 167 -3.18 -6.44 3.67
C GLN A 167 -3.49 -5.78 2.33
N ALA A 168 -2.82 -6.23 1.27
CA ALA A 168 -3.16 -5.86 -0.10
C ALA A 168 -4.33 -6.72 -0.63
N PHE A 169 -5.27 -6.07 -1.29
CA PHE A 169 -6.44 -6.71 -1.90
C PHE A 169 -6.53 -6.39 -3.39
N LEU A 170 -6.83 -7.41 -4.17
CA LEU A 170 -7.31 -7.30 -5.54
C LEU A 170 -8.83 -7.12 -5.50
N VAL A 171 -9.29 -5.94 -5.89
CA VAL A 171 -10.73 -5.59 -5.87
C VAL A 171 -11.41 -6.23 -7.07
N VAL A 172 -12.51 -6.93 -6.83
CA VAL A 172 -13.27 -7.68 -7.84
C VAL A 172 -14.77 -7.45 -7.68
N ASN A 173 -15.53 -7.61 -8.75
CA ASN A 173 -16.99 -7.69 -8.67
C ASN A 173 -17.41 -9.16 -8.56
N ASP A 174 -17.23 -9.72 -7.38
CA ASP A 174 -17.53 -11.12 -7.06
C ASP A 174 -18.02 -11.24 -5.62
N LEU A 175 -19.27 -11.67 -5.44
CA LEU A 175 -19.90 -11.82 -4.12
C LEU A 175 -19.32 -13.00 -3.30
N ASP A 176 -18.58 -13.91 -3.92
CA ASP A 176 -17.89 -15.01 -3.24
C ASP A 176 -16.50 -14.59 -2.74
N ALA A 177 -15.99 -13.41 -3.13
CA ALA A 177 -14.77 -12.82 -2.59
C ALA A 177 -14.97 -12.34 -1.13
N LEU A 178 -13.89 -11.89 -0.48
CA LEU A 178 -13.96 -11.40 0.89
C LEU A 178 -14.89 -10.19 1.02
N ASP A 179 -15.68 -10.18 2.08
CA ASP A 179 -16.59 -9.09 2.44
C ASP A 179 -15.90 -8.13 3.40
N PHE A 180 -15.66 -6.87 2.98
CA PHE A 180 -15.02 -5.87 3.81
C PHE A 180 -15.80 -5.56 5.10
N THR A 181 -17.12 -5.64 5.08
CA THR A 181 -17.94 -5.41 6.29
C THR A 181 -17.68 -6.44 7.40
N ALA A 182 -17.23 -7.64 7.02
CA ALA A 182 -16.78 -8.68 7.97
C ALA A 182 -15.39 -8.38 8.56
N MET A 183 -14.61 -7.49 7.93
CA MET A 183 -13.25 -7.09 8.35
C MET A 183 -13.23 -5.70 9.01
N ALA A 184 -14.34 -4.98 8.95
CA ALA A 184 -14.49 -3.66 9.55
C ALA A 184 -14.68 -3.73 11.08
N TYR A 185 -14.62 -2.58 11.73
CA TYR A 185 -14.82 -2.44 13.16
C TYR A 185 -16.28 -2.71 13.57
N GLY A 186 -17.25 -1.97 13.00
CA GLY A 186 -18.68 -2.13 13.23
C GLY A 186 -19.12 -2.15 14.71
N GLY A 187 -18.38 -1.46 15.60
CA GLY A 187 -18.66 -1.44 17.03
C GLY A 187 -18.16 -2.67 17.80
N ASN A 188 -17.30 -3.50 17.19
CA ASN A 188 -16.82 -4.74 17.82
C ASN A 188 -15.86 -4.45 18.99
N ILE A 189 -16.16 -5.05 20.16
CA ILE A 189 -15.35 -4.95 21.37
C ILE A 189 -15.09 -6.38 21.87
N VAL A 190 -13.81 -6.70 22.06
CA VAL A 190 -13.35 -7.99 22.59
C VAL A 190 -12.48 -7.71 23.81
N ASP A 191 -12.83 -8.31 24.95
CA ASP A 191 -12.11 -8.14 26.24
C ASP A 191 -11.91 -6.67 26.65
N GLY A 192 -12.85 -5.80 26.25
CA GLY A 192 -12.82 -4.37 26.55
C GLY A 192 -12.01 -3.53 25.57
N LEU A 193 -11.43 -4.13 24.53
CA LEU A 193 -10.66 -3.46 23.48
C LEU A 193 -11.50 -3.33 22.19
N HIS A 194 -11.38 -2.19 21.54
CA HIS A 194 -11.90 -2.02 20.18
C HIS A 194 -11.13 -2.91 19.21
N GLN A 195 -11.83 -3.69 18.39
CA GLN A 195 -11.23 -4.66 17.49
C GLN A 195 -11.93 -4.67 16.12
N ALA A 196 -11.18 -4.93 15.05
CA ALA A 196 -11.80 -5.36 13.80
C ALA A 196 -12.54 -6.69 14.04
N ARG A 197 -13.63 -6.92 13.30
CA ARG A 197 -14.36 -8.21 13.41
C ARG A 197 -13.50 -9.38 12.96
N MET A 198 -12.66 -9.15 11.95
CA MET A 198 -11.69 -10.10 11.43
C MET A 198 -10.55 -9.34 10.74
N ILE A 199 -9.35 -9.88 10.78
CA ILE A 199 -8.25 -9.50 9.87
C ILE A 199 -7.85 -10.78 9.13
N PRO A 200 -7.67 -10.77 7.80
CA PRO A 200 -7.31 -11.96 7.04
C PRO A 200 -6.04 -12.64 7.56
N THR A 201 -6.06 -13.97 7.62
CA THR A 201 -4.92 -14.77 8.10
C THR A 201 -4.42 -15.80 7.08
N THR A 202 -5.07 -15.90 5.92
CA THR A 202 -4.82 -16.93 4.92
C THR A 202 -3.87 -16.51 3.80
N THR A 203 -3.37 -15.29 3.83
CA THR A 203 -2.53 -14.67 2.79
C THR A 203 -1.03 -14.73 3.12
N GLY A 204 -0.62 -15.80 3.78
CA GLY A 204 0.74 -16.07 4.21
C GLY A 204 1.05 -15.55 5.62
N GLU A 205 2.19 -15.95 6.16
CA GLU A 205 2.71 -15.42 7.43
C GLU A 205 3.07 -13.95 7.27
N SER A 206 2.61 -13.10 8.19
CA SER A 206 2.90 -11.67 8.11
C SER A 206 4.37 -11.38 8.40
N VAL A 207 4.91 -10.44 7.64
CA VAL A 207 6.27 -9.93 7.83
C VAL A 207 6.24 -8.82 8.88
N LEU A 208 6.91 -9.06 10.01
CA LEU A 208 6.97 -8.13 11.13
C LEU A 208 8.26 -7.31 11.07
N PHE A 209 8.15 -5.97 11.15
CA PHE A 209 9.32 -5.09 11.16
C PHE A 209 9.03 -3.74 11.83
N ARG A 210 10.11 -3.01 12.16
CA ARG A 210 10.05 -1.63 12.65
C ARG A 210 10.06 -0.68 11.46
N GLY A 211 9.17 0.28 11.48
CA GLY A 211 9.06 1.31 10.47
C GLY A 211 8.47 2.58 11.05
N SER A 212 7.90 3.42 10.20
CA SER A 212 7.27 4.69 10.58
C SER A 212 5.83 4.78 10.07
N THR A 213 5.11 5.82 10.45
CA THR A 213 3.90 6.20 9.72
C THR A 213 4.28 6.62 8.31
N THR A 214 3.37 6.39 7.38
CA THR A 214 3.47 6.78 5.98
C THR A 214 2.59 8.01 5.72
N GLY A 215 2.78 8.63 4.60
CA GLY A 215 1.98 9.77 4.13
C GLY A 215 2.66 10.43 2.94
N PRO A 216 1.91 11.04 2.03
CA PRO A 216 2.44 11.58 0.78
C PRO A 216 3.43 12.74 0.97
N SER A 217 3.47 13.36 2.14
CA SER A 217 4.43 14.43 2.47
C SER A 217 5.82 13.92 2.85
N TYR A 218 5.98 12.62 3.07
CA TYR A 218 7.26 12.02 3.42
C TYR A 218 7.96 11.42 2.19
N ASN A 219 9.29 11.48 2.20
CA ASN A 219 10.18 10.87 1.21
C ASN A 219 11.49 10.46 1.89
N GLN A 220 12.53 10.08 1.14
CA GLN A 220 13.79 9.64 1.73
C GLN A 220 14.65 10.77 2.32
N SER A 221 14.33 12.04 2.01
CA SER A 221 14.95 13.23 2.62
C SER A 221 14.08 13.86 3.72
N THR A 222 12.81 13.51 3.78
CA THR A 222 11.84 14.02 4.76
C THR A 222 11.18 12.83 5.47
N CYS A 223 11.79 12.38 6.57
CA CYS A 223 11.33 11.24 7.34
C CYS A 223 10.12 11.54 8.23
N SER A 224 9.29 10.50 8.45
CA SER A 224 8.34 10.51 9.56
C SER A 224 9.05 10.23 10.89
N ALA A 225 8.72 11.01 11.91
CA ALA A 225 9.22 10.82 13.28
C ALA A 225 8.43 9.76 14.06
N ALA A 226 7.19 9.47 13.65
CA ALA A 226 6.31 8.55 14.36
C ALA A 226 6.64 7.10 13.99
N GLN A 227 7.10 6.35 14.97
CA GLN A 227 7.53 4.95 14.79
C GLN A 227 6.35 3.99 14.94
N VAL A 228 6.35 2.93 14.14
CA VAL A 228 5.26 1.96 14.03
C VAL A 228 5.81 0.55 13.92
N THR A 229 5.19 -0.40 14.59
CA THR A 229 5.34 -1.83 14.32
C THR A 229 4.45 -2.22 13.14
N TRP A 230 5.05 -2.65 12.05
CA TRP A 230 4.35 -3.15 10.86
C TRP A 230 4.23 -4.66 10.89
N SER A 231 3.08 -5.14 10.44
CA SER A 231 2.75 -6.55 10.24
C SER A 231 2.06 -6.66 8.89
N VAL A 232 2.82 -6.93 7.84
CA VAL A 232 2.35 -6.88 6.44
C VAL A 232 2.23 -8.29 5.89
N ARG A 233 1.06 -8.65 5.36
CA ARG A 233 0.83 -9.95 4.75
C ARG A 233 1.39 -9.99 3.33
N PRO A 234 2.08 -11.08 2.95
CA PRO A 234 2.87 -11.11 1.72
C PRO A 234 2.07 -11.37 0.44
N LEU A 235 0.83 -11.84 0.53
CA LEU A 235 0.02 -12.19 -0.64
C LEU A 235 -1.25 -11.37 -0.70
N CYS A 236 -1.77 -11.12 -1.91
CA CYS A 236 -3.08 -10.49 -2.11
C CYS A 236 -4.23 -11.45 -1.75
N ALA A 237 -5.36 -10.86 -1.39
CA ALA A 237 -6.66 -11.54 -1.35
C ALA A 237 -7.63 -10.84 -2.29
N ARG A 238 -8.67 -11.55 -2.77
CA ARG A 238 -9.75 -10.94 -3.55
C ARG A 238 -10.80 -10.34 -2.63
N LEU A 239 -11.26 -9.12 -2.95
CA LEU A 239 -12.20 -8.35 -2.16
C LEU A 239 -13.39 -7.91 -3.02
N ASP A 240 -14.62 -8.21 -2.59
CA ASP A 240 -15.85 -7.76 -3.25
C ASP A 240 -16.00 -6.25 -3.14
N ILE A 241 -15.99 -5.54 -4.29
CA ILE A 241 -16.19 -4.09 -4.39
C ILE A 241 -17.52 -3.65 -3.77
N ASN A 242 -18.56 -4.46 -3.88
CA ASN A 242 -19.87 -4.12 -3.33
C ASN A 242 -19.84 -4.08 -1.80
N SER A 243 -18.91 -4.81 -1.18
CA SER A 243 -18.71 -4.78 0.28
C SER A 243 -18.07 -3.47 0.76
N LEU A 244 -17.16 -2.89 -0.02
CA LEU A 244 -16.61 -1.55 0.23
C LEU A 244 -17.71 -0.48 0.10
N HIS A 245 -18.53 -0.56 -0.92
CA HIS A 245 -19.68 0.34 -1.10
C HIS A 245 -20.63 0.27 0.10
N ARG A 246 -21.01 -0.95 0.54
CA ARG A 246 -21.84 -1.13 1.73
C ARG A 246 -21.22 -0.54 2.98
N TRP A 247 -19.91 -0.71 3.18
CA TRP A 247 -19.19 -0.14 4.32
C TRP A 247 -19.22 1.39 4.34
N ALA A 248 -19.03 2.04 3.19
CA ALA A 248 -19.13 3.48 3.05
C ALA A 248 -20.57 3.99 3.28
N GLU A 249 -21.57 3.33 2.68
CA GLU A 249 -22.98 3.70 2.79
C GLU A 249 -23.54 3.62 4.21
N GLN A 250 -23.10 2.63 4.97
CA GLN A 250 -23.54 2.44 6.37
C GLN A 250 -22.98 3.50 7.31
N GLY A 251 -21.99 4.27 6.85
CA GLY A 251 -21.16 5.12 7.68
C GLY A 251 -20.22 4.29 8.56
N ASN A 252 -19.00 4.74 8.68
CA ASN A 252 -18.01 4.08 9.52
C ASN A 252 -17.35 5.09 10.47
N ALA A 253 -16.79 4.60 11.58
CA ALA A 253 -16.18 5.44 12.61
C ALA A 253 -14.99 6.26 12.09
N PHE A 254 -14.45 5.91 10.94
CA PHE A 254 -13.24 6.50 10.37
C PHE A 254 -13.53 7.56 9.30
N ASN A 255 -14.81 7.75 8.93
CA ASN A 255 -15.24 8.60 7.81
C ASN A 255 -14.55 8.25 6.48
N GLU A 256 -14.19 6.97 6.32
CA GLU A 256 -13.47 6.46 5.17
C GLU A 256 -14.45 6.15 4.03
N THR A 257 -14.36 6.89 2.94
CA THR A 257 -15.25 6.77 1.77
C THR A 257 -14.51 6.71 0.43
N HIS A 258 -13.19 6.75 0.47
CA HIS A 258 -12.30 6.66 -0.71
C HIS A 258 -10.92 6.17 -0.28
N SER A 259 -10.16 5.61 -1.21
CA SER A 259 -8.76 5.27 -0.99
C SER A 259 -7.86 6.50 -1.10
N HIS A 260 -6.73 6.45 -0.39
CA HIS A 260 -5.75 7.54 -0.34
C HIS A 260 -4.52 7.22 -1.19
N GLY A 261 -3.82 8.26 -1.64
CA GLY A 261 -2.51 8.11 -2.28
C GLY A 261 -1.45 7.55 -1.32
N VAL A 262 -0.42 6.96 -1.89
CA VAL A 262 0.65 6.27 -1.15
C VAL A 262 1.95 7.07 -1.14
N ARG A 263 2.75 6.85 -0.10
CA ARG A 263 4.15 7.26 -0.09
C ARG A 263 4.98 6.38 -1.02
N GLN A 264 5.98 6.96 -1.68
CA GLN A 264 6.96 6.21 -2.46
C GLN A 264 7.69 5.18 -1.60
N LEU A 265 8.03 4.03 -2.21
CA LEU A 265 8.81 2.99 -1.56
C LEU A 265 10.17 3.52 -1.09
N VAL A 266 10.51 3.25 0.17
CA VAL A 266 11.85 3.55 0.70
C VAL A 266 12.82 2.46 0.23
N THR A 267 13.84 2.87 -0.50
CA THR A 267 14.84 1.98 -1.10
C THR A 267 16.22 2.09 -0.45
N ALA A 268 16.52 3.22 0.21
CA ALA A 268 17.79 3.43 0.90
C ALA A 268 17.92 2.51 2.12
N PRO A 269 18.89 1.58 2.16
CA PRO A 269 19.05 0.65 3.28
C PRO A 269 19.28 1.33 4.62
N GLU A 270 19.89 2.51 4.63
CA GLU A 270 20.15 3.33 5.81
C GLU A 270 18.88 3.77 6.53
N LEU A 271 17.76 3.82 5.80
CA LEU A 271 16.44 4.20 6.32
C LEU A 271 15.60 2.99 6.74
N LEU A 272 15.99 1.77 6.42
CA LEU A 272 15.23 0.56 6.67
C LEU A 272 15.76 -0.21 7.89
N SER A 273 14.85 -0.71 8.75
CA SER A 273 15.23 -1.70 9.75
C SER A 273 15.55 -3.04 9.07
N PRO A 274 16.47 -3.86 9.63
CA PRO A 274 16.53 -5.26 9.23
C PRO A 274 15.19 -5.95 9.55
N ILE A 275 14.75 -6.87 8.67
CA ILE A 275 13.67 -7.81 8.97
C ILE A 275 14.33 -9.03 9.60
N GLU A 276 13.99 -9.27 10.86
CA GLU A 276 14.48 -10.46 11.55
C GLU A 276 13.71 -11.68 10.96
N SER A 277 14.45 -12.66 10.45
CA SER A 277 13.82 -13.94 10.12
C SER A 277 13.20 -14.49 11.40
N SER A 278 11.91 -14.87 11.37
CA SER A 278 11.34 -15.66 12.45
C SER A 278 12.31 -16.84 12.70
N ALA A 279 12.94 -16.85 13.85
CA ALA A 279 13.70 -18.02 14.27
C ALA A 279 12.67 -19.16 14.41
N ASP A 280 12.84 -20.19 13.58
CA ASP A 280 12.13 -21.48 13.67
C ASP A 280 12.30 -22.11 15.07
#